data_2324c1b9dba7da0509fceff5f24efb8a
#
_entry.id   2324c1b9dba7da0509fceff5f24efb8a
#
_cell.length_a   1.000
_cell.length_b   1.000
_cell.length_c   1.000
_cell.angle_alpha   90.00
_cell.angle_beta   90.00
_cell.angle_gamma   90.00
#
_symmetry.space_group_name_H-M   'P 1'
#
loop_
_entity.id
_entity.type
_entity.pdbx_description
1 polymer ?
#
loop_
_entity_poly.entity_id
_entity_poly.type
_entity_poly.pdbx_seq_one_letter_code
_entity_poly.pdbx_strand_id
1 'polypeptide(L)'
;DLHSFPTRRSSDLEMIIFNDVETEDGQKISLSVSQYIDIDLSQDGLEMASPLHRQILSEAVAHQGDPGFKAETYFCSHPDVQISQLATSLAIDRHQLGGRFEMTEREGGLCQRVLHLVMDYRLDIVESRLKEIQRELLQVGSDRDRMMELLKEHKETKEIRDALAKRLGTDLVV
;
A
#
# COMPACT_ATOMS: atom_id res chain seq x y z
N ASP A 1 -11.57 -4.46 6.14
CA ASP A 1 -11.32 -3.25 5.35
C ASP A 1 -10.53 -3.57 4.10
N LEU A 2 -11.26 -3.96 3.03
CA LEU A 2 -10.70 -4.21 1.69
C LEU A 2 -10.03 -2.95 1.09
N HIS A 3 -10.35 -1.76 1.63
CA HIS A 3 -9.82 -0.48 1.18
C HIS A 3 -8.40 -0.18 1.66
N SER A 4 -7.89 -0.92 2.64
CA SER A 4 -6.55 -0.71 3.20
C SER A 4 -5.45 -1.54 2.52
N PHE A 5 -5.79 -2.36 1.52
CA PHE A 5 -4.79 -3.10 0.75
C PHE A 5 -4.46 -2.32 -0.52
N PRO A 6 -3.17 -2.03 -0.80
CA PRO A 6 -2.76 -1.17 -1.93
C PRO A 6 -2.98 -1.79 -3.31
N THR A 7 -3.53 -2.99 -3.40
CA THR A 7 -4.02 -3.56 -4.65
C THR A 7 -5.42 -4.10 -4.45
N ARG A 8 -6.27 -3.95 -5.45
CA ARG A 8 -7.62 -4.52 -5.44
C ARG A 8 -7.66 -5.97 -5.95
N ARG A 9 -6.50 -6.52 -6.35
CA ARG A 9 -6.41 -7.85 -6.97
C ARG A 9 -5.17 -8.55 -6.44
N SER A 10 -5.32 -9.77 -5.94
CA SER A 10 -4.19 -10.59 -5.54
C SER A 10 -3.30 -10.97 -6.74
N SER A 11 -3.88 -11.10 -7.94
CA SER A 11 -3.14 -11.38 -9.18
C SER A 11 -2.23 -10.23 -9.64
N ASP A 12 -2.45 -9.00 -9.15
CA ASP A 12 -1.60 -7.86 -9.52
C ASP A 12 -0.26 -7.89 -8.78
N LEU A 13 -0.15 -8.61 -7.65
CA LEU A 13 1.04 -8.64 -6.81
C LEU A 13 2.31 -9.16 -7.51
N GLU A 14 2.16 -10.09 -8.43
CA GLU A 14 3.28 -10.67 -9.19
C GLU A 14 3.64 -9.89 -10.46
N MET A 15 2.78 -8.93 -10.87
CA MET A 15 2.98 -8.19 -12.12
C MET A 15 4.14 -7.20 -12.00
N ILE A 16 4.99 -7.16 -13.02
CA ILE A 16 6.08 -6.18 -13.10
C ILE A 16 5.52 -4.81 -13.49
N ILE A 17 5.84 -3.80 -12.69
CA ILE A 17 5.41 -2.41 -12.93
C ILE A 17 6.57 -1.46 -13.24
N PHE A 18 7.78 -1.82 -12.85
CA PHE A 18 8.98 -1.07 -13.20
C PHE A 18 10.02 -2.00 -13.80
N ASN A 19 10.54 -1.63 -14.95
CA ASN A 19 11.64 -2.31 -15.61
C ASN A 19 12.91 -1.46 -15.52
N ASP A 20 14.08 -2.14 -15.54
CA ASP A 20 15.40 -1.47 -15.58
C ASP A 20 15.64 -0.46 -14.44
N VAL A 21 15.11 -0.71 -13.25
CA VAL A 21 15.43 0.10 -12.06
C VAL A 21 16.88 -0.15 -11.68
N GLU A 22 17.68 0.92 -11.67
CA GLU A 22 19.09 0.83 -11.31
C GLU A 22 19.22 0.82 -9.78
N THR A 23 19.86 -0.23 -9.25
CA THR A 23 20.19 -0.33 -7.82
C THR A 23 21.46 0.48 -7.49
N GLU A 24 21.73 0.70 -6.21
CA GLU A 24 22.93 1.38 -5.74
C GLU A 24 24.23 0.72 -6.27
N ASP A 25 24.18 -0.60 -6.51
CA ASP A 25 25.29 -1.38 -7.08
C ASP A 25 25.36 -1.32 -8.62
N GLY A 26 24.52 -0.50 -9.28
CA GLY A 26 24.46 -0.33 -10.72
C GLY A 26 23.83 -1.53 -11.46
N GLN A 27 23.15 -2.43 -10.76
CA GLN A 27 22.40 -3.53 -11.38
C GLN A 27 21.02 -3.05 -11.80
N LYS A 28 20.55 -3.53 -12.95
CA LYS A 28 19.19 -3.29 -13.40
C LYS A 28 18.28 -4.42 -12.94
N ILE A 29 17.24 -4.06 -12.21
CA ILE A 29 16.24 -5.00 -11.71
C ILE A 29 14.85 -4.59 -12.21
N SER A 30 13.95 -5.57 -12.28
CA SER A 30 12.52 -5.33 -12.51
C SER A 30 11.79 -5.51 -11.19
N LEU A 31 10.91 -4.56 -10.87
CA LEU A 31 10.11 -4.59 -9.63
C LEU A 31 8.69 -4.99 -9.94
N SER A 32 8.20 -6.00 -9.22
CA SER A 32 6.78 -6.31 -9.17
C SER A 32 6.01 -5.36 -8.27
N VAL A 33 4.69 -5.43 -8.34
CA VAL A 33 3.79 -4.67 -7.46
C VAL A 33 4.12 -4.93 -5.99
N SER A 34 4.25 -6.20 -5.58
CA SER A 34 4.54 -6.56 -4.19
C SER A 34 5.88 -6.01 -3.71
N GLN A 35 6.93 -6.14 -4.53
CA GLN A 35 8.26 -5.59 -4.21
C GLN A 35 8.24 -4.07 -4.09
N TYR A 36 7.56 -3.40 -5.01
CA TYR A 36 7.45 -1.94 -4.98
C TYR A 36 6.75 -1.47 -3.69
N ILE A 37 5.60 -2.09 -3.34
CA ILE A 37 4.87 -1.73 -2.12
C ILE A 37 5.73 -1.96 -0.86
N ASP A 38 6.43 -3.10 -0.79
CA ASP A 38 7.29 -3.43 0.34
C ASP A 38 8.44 -2.44 0.50
N ILE A 39 9.13 -2.12 -0.57
CA ILE A 39 10.24 -1.15 -0.58
C ILE A 39 9.72 0.24 -0.21
N ASP A 40 8.63 0.71 -0.83
CA ASP A 40 8.08 2.04 -0.64
C ASP A 40 7.64 2.27 0.82
N LEU A 41 6.96 1.30 1.43
CA LEU A 41 6.54 1.42 2.83
C LEU A 41 7.74 1.29 3.78
N SER A 42 8.65 0.35 3.53
CA SER A 42 9.82 0.11 4.39
C SER A 42 10.78 1.30 4.44
N GLN A 43 10.94 2.06 3.36
CA GLN A 43 11.81 3.24 3.30
C GLN A 43 11.44 4.30 4.36
N ASP A 44 10.16 4.42 4.67
CA ASP A 44 9.67 5.38 5.67
C ASP A 44 9.33 4.70 7.01
N GLY A 45 9.69 3.42 7.18
CA GLY A 45 9.37 2.65 8.39
C GLY A 45 7.87 2.43 8.59
N LEU A 46 7.09 2.48 7.50
CA LEU A 46 5.66 2.22 7.54
C LEU A 46 5.39 0.74 7.33
N GLU A 47 4.34 0.25 7.99
CA GLU A 47 3.83 -1.11 7.82
C GLU A 47 2.33 -1.07 7.54
N MET A 48 1.85 -2.10 6.87
CA MET A 48 0.40 -2.27 6.72
C MET A 48 -0.27 -2.46 8.08
N ALA A 49 -1.34 -1.72 8.34
CA ALA A 49 -2.07 -1.76 9.60
C ALA A 49 -2.64 -3.17 9.90
N SER A 50 -3.11 -3.87 8.88
CA SER A 50 -3.63 -5.23 9.01
C SER A 50 -2.51 -6.27 9.03
N PRO A 51 -2.40 -7.12 10.08
CA PRO A 51 -1.45 -8.23 10.09
C PRO A 51 -1.64 -9.21 8.93
N LEU A 52 -2.89 -9.42 8.51
CA LEU A 52 -3.24 -10.28 7.39
C LEU A 52 -2.66 -9.75 6.07
N HIS A 53 -2.77 -8.45 5.83
CA HIS A 53 -2.21 -7.82 4.64
C HIS A 53 -0.68 -7.82 4.66
N ARG A 54 -0.06 -7.63 5.82
CA ARG A 54 1.40 -7.75 5.99
C ARG A 54 1.88 -9.14 5.62
N GLN A 55 1.20 -10.17 6.09
CA GLN A 55 1.54 -11.56 5.78
C GLN A 55 1.43 -11.83 4.28
N ILE A 56 0.32 -11.43 3.64
CA ILE A 56 0.13 -11.58 2.19
C ILE A 56 1.25 -10.87 1.41
N LEU A 57 1.60 -9.65 1.78
CA LEU A 57 2.67 -8.91 1.12
C LEU A 57 4.03 -9.61 1.29
N SER A 58 4.37 -10.00 2.52
CA SER A 58 5.62 -10.68 2.84
C SER A 58 5.77 -12.00 2.08
N GLU A 59 4.70 -12.81 2.01
CA GLU A 59 4.71 -14.07 1.27
C GLU A 59 4.79 -13.82 -0.25
N ALA A 60 4.09 -12.82 -0.79
CA ALA A 60 4.18 -12.46 -2.19
C ALA A 60 5.61 -12.04 -2.60
N VAL A 61 6.29 -11.26 -1.74
CA VAL A 61 7.69 -10.87 -1.95
C VAL A 61 8.62 -12.08 -1.85
N ALA A 62 8.40 -12.98 -0.87
CA ALA A 62 9.23 -14.17 -0.68
C ALA A 62 9.17 -15.14 -1.86
N HIS A 63 8.01 -15.24 -2.53
CA HIS A 63 7.83 -16.09 -3.72
C HIS A 63 8.18 -15.39 -5.04
N GLN A 64 8.65 -14.14 -4.98
CA GLN A 64 9.08 -13.42 -6.17
C GLN A 64 10.28 -14.14 -6.82
N GLY A 65 10.12 -14.46 -8.09
CA GLY A 65 11.15 -15.21 -8.84
C GLY A 65 10.96 -16.74 -8.83
N ASP A 66 10.03 -17.28 -8.08
CA ASP A 66 9.70 -18.70 -8.15
C ASP A 66 9.05 -19.03 -9.50
N PRO A 67 9.61 -19.99 -10.26
CA PRO A 67 9.03 -20.36 -11.54
C PRO A 67 7.60 -20.89 -11.38
N GLY A 68 6.64 -20.19 -12.01
CA GLY A 68 5.23 -20.60 -11.99
C GLY A 68 4.45 -20.12 -10.77
N PHE A 69 5.00 -19.29 -9.91
CA PHE A 69 4.23 -18.63 -8.86
C PHE A 69 3.08 -17.82 -9.47
N LYS A 70 1.88 -18.07 -8.96
CA LYS A 70 0.65 -17.37 -9.31
C LYS A 70 -0.02 -16.90 -8.03
N ALA A 71 0.09 -15.62 -7.73
CA ALA A 71 -0.38 -15.04 -6.46
C ALA A 71 -1.86 -15.34 -6.21
N GLU A 72 -2.72 -15.21 -7.21
CA GLU A 72 -4.15 -15.53 -7.08
C GLU A 72 -4.38 -16.99 -6.68
N THR A 73 -3.74 -17.94 -7.39
CA THR A 73 -3.89 -19.37 -7.11
C THR A 73 -3.32 -19.73 -5.75
N TYR A 74 -2.14 -19.19 -5.42
CA TYR A 74 -1.46 -19.43 -4.16
C TYR A 74 -2.30 -18.98 -2.98
N PHE A 75 -2.75 -17.72 -2.97
CA PHE A 75 -3.49 -17.15 -1.85
C PHE A 75 -4.92 -17.67 -1.76
N CYS A 76 -5.60 -17.99 -2.86
CA CYS A 76 -6.93 -18.61 -2.81
C CYS A 76 -6.90 -20.03 -2.21
N SER A 77 -5.79 -20.76 -2.37
CA SER A 77 -5.60 -22.10 -1.80
C SER A 77 -4.71 -22.12 -0.54
N HIS A 78 -4.49 -20.95 0.07
CA HIS A 78 -3.64 -20.83 1.24
C HIS A 78 -4.18 -21.62 2.44
N PRO A 79 -3.29 -22.29 3.24
CA PRO A 79 -3.72 -23.06 4.41
C PRO A 79 -4.35 -22.21 5.51
N ASP A 80 -3.99 -20.93 5.62
CA ASP A 80 -4.69 -19.99 6.50
C ASP A 80 -6.02 -19.59 5.87
N VAL A 81 -7.10 -19.92 6.59
CA VAL A 81 -8.48 -19.66 6.14
C VAL A 81 -8.77 -18.17 5.97
N GLN A 82 -8.17 -17.29 6.78
CA GLN A 82 -8.39 -15.85 6.66
C GLN A 82 -7.76 -15.30 5.38
N ILE A 83 -6.56 -15.77 5.03
CA ILE A 83 -5.90 -15.40 3.77
C ILE A 83 -6.68 -15.91 2.58
N SER A 84 -7.06 -17.20 2.58
CA SER A 84 -7.79 -17.78 1.45
C SER A 84 -9.17 -17.17 1.24
N GLN A 85 -9.88 -16.82 2.31
CA GLN A 85 -11.16 -16.11 2.22
C GLN A 85 -11.00 -14.70 1.65
N LEU A 86 -10.01 -13.95 2.13
CA LEU A 86 -9.71 -12.61 1.60
C LEU A 86 -9.35 -12.68 0.12
N ALA A 87 -8.42 -13.55 -0.26
CA ALA A 87 -7.99 -13.70 -1.65
C ALA A 87 -9.16 -14.12 -2.56
N THR A 88 -9.99 -15.06 -2.12
CA THR A 88 -11.17 -15.50 -2.85
C THR A 88 -12.18 -14.37 -3.03
N SER A 89 -12.44 -13.55 -2.01
CA SER A 89 -13.35 -12.42 -2.13
C SER A 89 -12.84 -11.40 -3.17
N LEU A 90 -11.55 -11.10 -3.17
CA LEU A 90 -10.93 -10.21 -4.15
C LEU A 90 -10.95 -10.78 -5.58
N ALA A 91 -10.83 -12.11 -5.73
CA ALA A 91 -10.93 -12.79 -7.02
C ALA A 91 -12.37 -12.77 -7.58
N ILE A 92 -13.38 -12.95 -6.72
CA ILE A 92 -14.82 -12.93 -7.11
C ILE A 92 -15.22 -11.54 -7.61
N ASP A 93 -14.79 -10.47 -6.93
CA ASP A 93 -15.09 -9.10 -7.36
C ASP A 93 -14.56 -8.83 -8.78
N ARG A 94 -13.45 -9.44 -9.17
CA ARG A 94 -12.91 -9.39 -10.53
C ARG A 94 -13.91 -9.93 -11.57
N HIS A 95 -14.54 -11.07 -11.30
CA HIS A 95 -15.45 -11.71 -12.26
C HIS A 95 -16.79 -10.96 -12.40
N GLN A 96 -17.26 -10.29 -11.36
CA GLN A 96 -18.48 -9.49 -11.42
C GLN A 96 -18.30 -8.14 -12.12
N LEU A 97 -17.12 -7.54 -12.05
CA LEU A 97 -16.80 -6.26 -12.68
C LEU A 97 -16.13 -6.40 -14.06
N GLY A 98 -15.64 -7.59 -14.41
CA GLY A 98 -14.78 -7.86 -15.56
C GLY A 98 -15.41 -7.61 -16.94
N GLY A 99 -16.71 -7.53 -17.06
CA GLY A 99 -17.38 -7.35 -18.35
C GLY A 99 -17.29 -5.94 -18.96
N ARG A 100 -16.83 -4.92 -18.20
CA ARG A 100 -16.73 -3.53 -18.68
C ARG A 100 -15.35 -2.89 -18.55
N PHE A 101 -14.40 -3.52 -17.86
CA PHE A 101 -13.09 -2.93 -17.54
C PHE A 101 -11.91 -3.46 -18.37
N GLU A 102 -12.12 -4.47 -19.22
CA GLU A 102 -11.06 -5.07 -20.05
C GLU A 102 -10.54 -4.16 -21.20
N MET A 103 -11.16 -3.02 -21.43
CA MET A 103 -10.85 -2.20 -22.62
C MET A 103 -9.81 -1.09 -22.43
N THR A 104 -9.16 -0.94 -21.27
CA THR A 104 -8.19 0.17 -21.08
C THR A 104 -6.96 -0.21 -20.23
N GLU A 105 -6.47 -1.43 -20.27
CA GLU A 105 -5.15 -1.75 -19.74
C GLU A 105 -4.06 -1.41 -20.77
N ARG A 106 -3.81 -0.12 -20.96
CA ARG A 106 -2.52 0.36 -21.47
C ARG A 106 -1.49 0.08 -20.38
N GLU A 107 -0.29 -0.37 -20.80
CA GLU A 107 0.82 -0.81 -19.90
C GLU A 107 1.17 0.18 -18.74
N GLY A 108 0.82 1.46 -18.85
CA GLY A 108 0.96 2.44 -17.76
C GLY A 108 -0.16 2.46 -16.71
N GLY A 109 -1.31 1.84 -16.98
CA GLY A 109 -2.49 1.98 -16.09
C GLY A 109 -2.36 1.28 -14.74
N LEU A 110 -1.72 0.11 -14.68
CA LEU A 110 -1.50 -0.61 -13.42
C LEU A 110 -0.48 0.12 -12.54
N CYS A 111 0.64 0.55 -13.10
CA CYS A 111 1.67 1.31 -12.38
C CYS A 111 1.08 2.56 -11.74
N GLN A 112 0.36 3.39 -12.51
CA GLN A 112 -0.26 4.59 -11.97
C GLN A 112 -1.28 4.30 -10.87
N ARG A 113 -2.09 3.24 -11.02
CA ARG A 113 -3.04 2.83 -9.99
C ARG A 113 -2.34 2.40 -8.70
N VAL A 114 -1.25 1.63 -8.80
CA VAL A 114 -0.49 1.19 -7.64
C VAL A 114 0.16 2.38 -6.93
N LEU A 115 0.79 3.29 -7.68
CA LEU A 115 1.36 4.52 -7.13
C LEU A 115 0.31 5.35 -6.39
N HIS A 116 -0.85 5.53 -7.00
CA HIS A 116 -1.95 6.29 -6.39
C HIS A 116 -2.47 5.62 -5.11
N LEU A 117 -2.70 4.30 -5.15
CA LEU A 117 -3.18 3.55 -3.98
C LEU A 117 -2.17 3.54 -2.83
N VAL A 118 -0.87 3.49 -3.11
CA VAL A 118 0.17 3.59 -2.08
C VAL A 118 0.19 4.98 -1.46
N MET A 119 0.03 6.04 -2.26
CA MET A 119 -0.09 7.40 -1.74
C MET A 119 -1.35 7.61 -0.89
N ASP A 120 -2.51 7.08 -1.33
CA ASP A 120 -3.75 7.09 -0.54
C ASP A 120 -3.55 6.38 0.80
N TYR A 121 -2.90 5.22 0.78
CA TYR A 121 -2.60 4.46 1.99
C TYR A 121 -1.69 5.23 2.96
N ARG A 122 -0.65 5.89 2.44
CA ARG A 122 0.20 6.77 3.24
C ARG A 122 -0.58 7.93 3.86
N LEU A 123 -1.48 8.53 3.09
CA LEU A 123 -2.35 9.60 3.58
C LEU A 123 -3.22 9.12 4.74
N ASP A 124 -3.83 7.94 4.62
CA ASP A 124 -4.64 7.34 5.69
C ASP A 124 -3.84 7.09 6.98
N ILE A 125 -2.59 6.63 6.86
CA ILE A 125 -1.69 6.45 8.04
C ILE A 125 -1.43 7.79 8.72
N VAL A 126 -1.08 8.81 7.94
CA VAL A 126 -0.76 10.14 8.47
C VAL A 126 -1.99 10.79 9.11
N GLU A 127 -3.17 10.66 8.51
CA GLU A 127 -4.42 11.15 9.09
C GLU A 127 -4.81 10.41 10.37
N SER A 128 -4.56 9.11 10.43
CA SER A 128 -4.78 8.31 11.64
C SER A 128 -3.86 8.79 12.76
N ARG A 129 -2.59 9.06 12.47
CA ARG A 129 -1.64 9.61 13.44
C ARG A 129 -2.05 10.99 13.93
N LEU A 130 -2.53 11.87 13.05
CA LEU A 130 -3.05 13.18 13.47
C LEU A 130 -4.22 13.06 14.45
N LYS A 131 -5.14 12.12 14.20
CA LYS A 131 -6.25 11.85 15.12
C LYS A 131 -5.78 11.33 16.49
N GLU A 132 -4.75 10.49 16.50
CA GLU A 132 -4.14 10.01 17.74
C GLU A 132 -3.49 11.16 18.54
N ILE A 133 -2.66 11.97 17.89
CA ILE A 133 -2.02 13.13 18.53
C ILE A 133 -3.07 14.08 19.12
N GLN A 134 -4.18 14.33 18.40
CA GLN A 134 -5.28 15.14 18.91
C GLN A 134 -5.92 14.54 20.17
N ARG A 135 -6.09 13.21 20.22
CA ARG A 135 -6.60 12.52 21.42
C ARG A 135 -5.62 12.62 22.59
N GLU A 136 -4.32 12.43 22.32
CA GLU A 136 -3.27 12.58 23.32
C GLU A 136 -3.23 14.00 23.89
N LEU A 137 -3.35 15.03 23.03
CA LEU A 137 -3.42 16.44 23.46
C LEU A 137 -4.59 16.72 24.39
N LEU A 138 -5.74 16.06 24.20
CA LEU A 138 -6.88 16.20 25.10
C LEU A 138 -6.66 15.53 26.47
N GLN A 139 -5.72 14.58 26.54
CA GLN A 139 -5.46 13.78 27.74
C GLN A 139 -4.22 14.23 28.52
N VAL A 140 -3.35 15.04 27.90
CA VAL A 140 -2.03 15.40 28.44
C VAL A 140 -2.12 16.23 29.73
N GLY A 141 -3.27 16.86 30.05
CA GLY A 141 -3.50 17.61 31.27
C GLY A 141 -2.53 18.77 31.41
N SER A 142 -1.83 18.83 32.57
CA SER A 142 -0.93 19.94 32.93
C SER A 142 0.54 19.70 32.54
N ASP A 143 0.86 18.60 31.89
CA ASP A 143 2.24 18.29 31.42
C ASP A 143 2.61 19.17 30.23
N ARG A 144 3.30 20.27 30.54
CA ARG A 144 3.66 21.27 29.54
C ARG A 144 4.69 20.77 28.54
N ASP A 145 5.64 19.95 28.97
CA ASP A 145 6.71 19.46 28.10
C ASP A 145 6.13 18.46 27.09
N ARG A 146 5.31 17.52 27.56
CA ARG A 146 4.61 16.60 26.69
C ARG A 146 3.66 17.28 25.71
N MET A 147 2.98 18.33 26.17
CA MET A 147 2.11 19.14 25.29
C MET A 147 2.90 19.80 24.17
N MET A 148 4.08 20.37 24.47
CA MET A 148 4.93 21.00 23.44
C MET A 148 5.46 20.00 22.43
N GLU A 149 5.84 18.79 22.87
CA GLU A 149 6.24 17.69 21.97
C GLU A 149 5.10 17.31 21.01
N LEU A 150 3.91 17.08 21.54
CA LEU A 150 2.74 16.71 20.74
C LEU A 150 2.33 17.80 19.74
N LEU A 151 2.42 19.06 20.13
CA LEU A 151 2.14 20.19 19.23
C LEU A 151 3.17 20.27 18.08
N LYS A 152 4.44 19.99 18.37
CA LYS A 152 5.48 19.92 17.35
C LYS A 152 5.22 18.78 16.38
N GLU A 153 4.99 17.58 16.92
CA GLU A 153 4.66 16.39 16.13
C GLU A 153 3.40 16.60 15.28
N HIS A 154 2.36 17.21 15.84
CA HIS A 154 1.14 17.55 15.11
C HIS A 154 1.42 18.46 13.91
N LYS A 155 2.28 19.48 14.08
CA LYS A 155 2.63 20.40 13.00
C LYS A 155 3.39 19.67 11.89
N GLU A 156 4.42 18.90 12.23
CA GLU A 156 5.24 18.14 11.28
C GLU A 156 4.37 17.13 10.51
N THR A 157 3.54 16.37 11.23
CA THR A 157 2.63 15.38 10.61
C THR A 157 1.60 16.04 9.69
N LYS A 158 1.10 17.22 10.06
CA LYS A 158 0.18 18.00 9.22
C LYS A 158 0.85 18.48 7.92
N GLU A 159 2.10 18.92 7.99
CA GLU A 159 2.87 19.33 6.80
C GLU A 159 3.04 18.15 5.82
N ILE A 160 3.33 16.96 6.35
CA ILE A 160 3.41 15.72 5.55
C ILE A 160 2.06 15.41 4.90
N ARG A 161 0.96 15.45 5.67
CA ARG A 161 -0.39 15.25 5.16
C ARG A 161 -0.73 16.19 4.02
N ASP A 162 -0.43 17.48 4.18
CA ASP A 162 -0.74 18.51 3.18
C ASP A 162 0.09 18.31 1.90
N ALA A 163 1.35 17.88 2.01
CA ALA A 163 2.21 17.54 0.89
C ALA A 163 1.69 16.32 0.11
N LEU A 164 1.27 15.25 0.81
CA LEU A 164 0.68 14.05 0.19
C LEU A 164 -0.63 14.37 -0.51
N ALA A 165 -1.54 15.09 0.16
CA ALA A 165 -2.83 15.48 -0.40
C ALA A 165 -2.67 16.35 -1.65
N LYS A 166 -1.69 17.27 -1.65
CA LYS A 166 -1.39 18.09 -2.83
C LYS A 166 -0.91 17.23 -4.00
N ARG A 167 -0.05 16.25 -3.74
CA ARG A 167 0.48 15.35 -4.76
C ARG A 167 -0.64 14.49 -5.37
N LEU A 168 -1.50 13.89 -4.54
CA LEU A 168 -2.68 13.16 -5.00
C LEU A 168 -3.62 14.04 -5.83
N GLY A 169 -3.84 15.28 -5.43
CA GLY A 169 -4.69 16.24 -6.17
C GLY A 169 -4.12 16.64 -7.51
N THR A 170 -2.80 16.68 -7.68
CA THR A 170 -2.16 16.98 -8.97
C THR A 170 -2.17 15.80 -9.93
N ASP A 171 -2.13 14.57 -9.42
CA ASP A 171 -2.16 13.35 -10.25
C ASP A 171 -3.56 13.05 -10.82
N LEU A 172 -4.62 13.64 -10.23
CA LEU A 172 -6.01 13.55 -10.73
C LEU A 172 -6.31 14.48 -11.91
N VAL A 173 -5.43 15.41 -12.23
CA VAL A 173 -5.66 16.46 -13.26
C VAL A 173 -4.92 16.17 -14.58
N VAL A 174 -4.22 15.04 -14.66
CA VAL A 174 -3.56 14.54 -15.89
C VAL A 174 -4.29 13.32 -16.40
#